data_ee6893ca2b98bcd02cd4b3b52a02fd84
#
_entry.id   ee6893ca2b98bcd02cd4b3b52a02fd84
#
_cell.length_a   1.000
_cell.length_b   1.000
_cell.length_c   1.000
_cell.angle_alpha   90.00
_cell.angle_beta   90.00
_cell.angle_gamma   90.00
#
_symmetry.space_group_name_H-M   'P 1'
#
loop_
_entity.id
_entity.type
_entity.pdbx_description
1 polymer ?
#
loop_
_entity_poly.entity_id
_entity_poly.type
_entity_poly.pdbx_seq_one_letter_code
_entity_poly.pdbx_strand_id
1 'polypeptide(L)'
;IFDNLSNSYLVTLDAIRNLQNGTISFKKIDILNLSELREAAKDFKPDAVMHFAGLKSVSESLLVPLSYYETNVVGTLNLLKVCKELGVSKFIFSSSATVYGVPSYLPIDENHIISPVTPYGHSKAMCEQIISNFCDTTNIDAFILRYFNY
;
A
#
# COMPACT_ATOMS: atom_id res chain seq x y z
N ILE A 1 -12.36 3.33 -5.84
CA ILE A 1 -10.91 3.49 -6.10
C ILE A 1 -10.51 4.91 -5.77
N PHE A 2 -9.43 5.07 -4.96
CA PHE A 2 -8.76 6.34 -4.70
C PHE A 2 -7.36 6.28 -5.31
N ASP A 3 -7.00 7.27 -6.13
CA ASP A 3 -5.70 7.33 -6.82
C ASP A 3 -5.41 8.80 -7.17
N ASN A 4 -4.18 9.27 -7.02
CA ASN A 4 -3.81 10.64 -7.37
C ASN A 4 -3.42 10.82 -8.85
N LEU A 5 -3.37 9.73 -9.61
CA LEU A 5 -3.00 9.68 -11.03
C LEU A 5 -1.56 10.17 -11.31
N SER A 6 -0.65 10.09 -10.34
CA SER A 6 0.75 10.51 -10.54
C SER A 6 1.53 9.55 -11.44
N ASN A 7 1.18 8.26 -11.41
CA ASN A 7 1.82 7.20 -12.21
C ASN A 7 0.81 6.19 -12.79
N SER A 8 -0.45 6.59 -12.90
CA SER A 8 -1.57 5.80 -13.42
C SER A 8 -2.41 6.61 -14.39
N TYR A 9 -3.30 5.96 -15.14
CA TYR A 9 -4.10 6.59 -16.19
C TYR A 9 -5.59 6.26 -16.02
N LEU A 10 -6.47 7.23 -16.29
CA LEU A 10 -7.92 7.05 -16.23
C LEU A 10 -8.43 5.92 -17.14
N VAL A 11 -7.78 5.68 -18.28
CA VAL A 11 -8.14 4.58 -19.19
C VAL A 11 -8.08 3.21 -18.51
N THR A 12 -7.25 3.04 -17.48
CA THR A 12 -7.18 1.81 -16.70
C THR A 12 -8.48 1.54 -15.93
N LEU A 13 -9.17 2.60 -15.49
CA LEU A 13 -10.48 2.47 -14.83
C LEU A 13 -11.55 1.92 -15.76
N ASP A 14 -11.54 2.33 -17.02
CA ASP A 14 -12.50 1.84 -17.99
C ASP A 14 -12.24 0.35 -18.31
N ALA A 15 -10.98 -0.05 -18.39
CA ALA A 15 -10.62 -1.45 -18.54
C ALA A 15 -11.13 -2.28 -17.33
N ILE A 16 -10.93 -1.80 -16.10
CA ILE A 16 -11.42 -2.47 -14.89
C ILE A 16 -12.95 -2.55 -14.87
N ARG A 17 -13.65 -1.47 -15.24
CA ARG A 17 -15.12 -1.43 -15.32
C ARG A 17 -15.67 -2.47 -16.29
N ASN A 18 -14.99 -2.67 -17.42
CA ASN A 18 -15.39 -3.64 -18.45
C ASN A 18 -15.18 -5.10 -18.02
N LEU A 19 -14.33 -5.35 -17.01
CA LEU A 19 -14.05 -6.69 -16.49
C LEU A 19 -15.00 -7.10 -15.36
N GLN A 20 -15.81 -6.20 -14.82
CA GLN A 20 -16.63 -6.43 -13.63
C GLN A 20 -18.10 -6.13 -13.86
N ASN A 21 -18.96 -6.93 -13.18
CA ASN A 21 -20.42 -6.70 -13.12
C ASN A 21 -20.82 -5.77 -11.95
N GLY A 22 -19.88 -5.10 -11.29
CA GLY A 22 -20.13 -4.27 -10.12
C GLY A 22 -19.97 -2.76 -10.39
N THR A 23 -20.42 -1.93 -9.47
CA THR A 23 -20.23 -0.48 -9.53
C THR A 23 -18.83 -0.11 -9.04
N ILE A 24 -18.06 0.59 -9.87
CA ILE A 24 -16.76 1.14 -9.52
C ILE A 24 -16.88 2.66 -9.44
N SER A 25 -16.71 3.21 -8.25
CA SER A 25 -16.54 4.65 -8.05
C SER A 25 -15.06 5.02 -8.02
N PHE A 26 -14.74 6.20 -8.51
CA PHE A 26 -13.38 6.75 -8.50
C PHE A 26 -13.40 8.16 -7.90
N LYS A 27 -12.43 8.42 -7.03
CA LYS A 27 -12.10 9.77 -6.55
C LYS A 27 -10.60 10.01 -6.74
N LYS A 28 -10.23 11.15 -7.33
CA LYS A 28 -8.83 11.54 -7.43
C LYS A 28 -8.37 12.09 -6.08
N ILE A 29 -7.56 11.32 -5.36
CA ILE A 29 -7.13 11.62 -3.97
C ILE A 29 -5.67 11.21 -3.80
N ASP A 30 -4.89 12.06 -3.16
CA ASP A 30 -3.55 11.75 -2.72
C ASP A 30 -3.57 11.20 -1.28
N ILE A 31 -2.95 10.04 -1.04
CA ILE A 31 -2.85 9.44 0.30
C ILE A 31 -2.04 10.29 1.28
N LEU A 32 -1.25 11.25 0.79
CA LEU A 32 -0.56 12.23 1.62
C LEU A 32 -1.51 13.33 2.15
N ASN A 33 -2.64 13.58 1.47
CA ASN A 33 -3.66 14.51 1.93
C ASN A 33 -4.63 13.83 2.90
N LEU A 34 -4.23 13.75 4.18
CA LEU A 34 -5.02 13.07 5.22
C LEU A 34 -6.44 13.61 5.35
N SER A 35 -6.66 14.91 5.18
CA SER A 35 -7.99 15.53 5.31
C SER A 35 -8.93 15.05 4.22
N GLU A 36 -8.48 15.13 2.97
CA GLU A 36 -9.25 14.72 1.80
C GLU A 36 -9.50 13.20 1.79
N LEU A 37 -8.48 12.41 2.14
CA LEU A 37 -8.59 10.96 2.29
C LEU A 37 -9.65 10.57 3.31
N ARG A 38 -9.65 11.24 4.47
CA ARG A 38 -10.62 11.02 5.55
C ARG A 38 -12.04 11.33 5.12
N GLU A 39 -12.26 12.47 4.48
CA GLU A 39 -13.58 12.88 4.01
C GLU A 39 -14.15 11.92 2.97
N ALA A 40 -13.32 11.57 1.98
CA ALA A 40 -13.73 10.64 0.94
C ALA A 40 -14.03 9.24 1.48
N ALA A 41 -13.25 8.77 2.44
CA ALA A 41 -13.48 7.46 3.06
C ALA A 41 -14.72 7.44 3.94
N LYS A 42 -15.04 8.55 4.65
CA LYS A 42 -16.30 8.69 5.41
C LYS A 42 -17.53 8.58 4.53
N ASP A 43 -17.50 9.21 3.35
CA ASP A 43 -18.61 9.15 2.40
C ASP A 43 -18.81 7.71 1.88
N PHE A 44 -17.72 7.00 1.62
CA PHE A 44 -17.76 5.66 1.04
C PHE A 44 -18.03 4.56 2.07
N LYS A 45 -17.57 4.71 3.32
CA LYS A 45 -17.70 3.74 4.43
C LYS A 45 -17.17 2.34 4.06
N PRO A 46 -15.87 2.18 3.83
CA PRO A 46 -15.30 0.91 3.41
C PRO A 46 -15.35 -0.15 4.51
N ASP A 47 -15.70 -1.39 4.16
CA ASP A 47 -15.59 -2.57 5.03
C ASP A 47 -14.16 -3.11 5.04
N ALA A 48 -13.45 -2.96 3.92
CA ALA A 48 -12.08 -3.41 3.74
C ALA A 48 -11.29 -2.43 2.89
N VAL A 49 -9.98 -2.38 3.09
CA VAL A 49 -9.05 -1.56 2.32
C VAL A 49 -8.01 -2.43 1.64
N MET A 50 -7.82 -2.24 0.34
CA MET A 50 -6.71 -2.80 -0.44
C MET A 50 -5.73 -1.67 -0.79
N HIS A 51 -4.56 -1.69 -0.18
CA HIS A 51 -3.56 -0.63 -0.32
C HIS A 51 -2.50 -0.99 -1.36
N PHE A 52 -2.70 -0.50 -2.58
CA PHE A 52 -1.76 -0.60 -3.71
C PHE A 52 -1.06 0.72 -4.01
N ALA A 53 -1.53 1.82 -3.45
CA ALA A 53 -0.95 3.14 -3.72
C ALA A 53 0.49 3.23 -3.22
N GLY A 54 1.36 3.83 -4.02
CA GLY A 54 2.76 4.03 -3.67
C GLY A 54 3.69 4.07 -4.88
N LEU A 55 4.90 4.55 -4.67
CA LEU A 55 5.97 4.50 -5.64
C LEU A 55 6.61 3.10 -5.64
N LYS A 56 6.90 2.56 -6.82
CA LYS A 56 7.29 1.14 -7.00
C LYS A 56 8.58 0.90 -7.78
N SER A 57 9.17 1.93 -8.37
CA SER A 57 10.40 1.75 -9.16
C SER A 57 11.63 1.63 -8.24
N VAL A 58 12.29 0.47 -8.29
CA VAL A 58 13.50 0.22 -7.50
C VAL A 58 14.62 1.18 -7.88
N SER A 59 14.86 1.38 -9.18
CA SER A 59 15.91 2.26 -9.69
C SER A 59 15.66 3.73 -9.34
N GLU A 60 14.43 4.20 -9.47
CA GLU A 60 14.06 5.56 -9.12
C GLU A 60 14.22 5.82 -7.61
N SER A 61 13.95 4.83 -6.76
CA SER A 61 14.11 4.97 -5.31
C SER A 61 15.54 5.31 -4.88
N LEU A 62 16.54 4.90 -5.67
CA LEU A 62 17.94 5.24 -5.43
C LEU A 62 18.25 6.72 -5.73
N LEU A 63 17.47 7.34 -6.61
CA LEU A 63 17.67 8.74 -7.03
C LEU A 63 16.89 9.72 -6.14
N VAL A 64 15.67 9.33 -5.71
CA VAL A 64 14.78 10.18 -4.92
C VAL A 64 14.25 9.46 -3.68
N PRO A 65 15.12 8.98 -2.77
CA PRO A 65 14.72 8.10 -1.67
C PRO A 65 13.68 8.74 -0.73
N LEU A 66 13.76 10.04 -0.46
CA LEU A 66 12.83 10.71 0.45
C LEU A 66 11.39 10.67 -0.06
N SER A 67 11.18 10.82 -1.35
CA SER A 67 9.84 10.73 -1.95
C SER A 67 9.22 9.33 -1.76
N TYR A 68 10.07 8.28 -1.75
CA TYR A 68 9.62 6.91 -1.48
C TYR A 68 9.20 6.72 -0.01
N TYR A 69 9.96 7.25 0.93
CA TYR A 69 9.55 7.20 2.34
C TYR A 69 8.31 8.06 2.59
N GLU A 70 8.25 9.25 2.03
CA GLU A 70 7.10 10.12 2.18
C GLU A 70 5.83 9.46 1.60
N THR A 71 5.85 9.06 0.34
CA THR A 71 4.65 8.49 -0.30
C THR A 71 4.29 7.14 0.30
N ASN A 72 5.24 6.22 0.41
CA ASN A 72 4.93 4.85 0.83
C ASN A 72 4.68 4.75 2.33
N VAL A 73 5.52 5.37 3.17
CA VAL A 73 5.41 5.21 4.63
C VAL A 73 4.40 6.19 5.21
N VAL A 74 4.52 7.51 4.92
CA VAL A 74 3.58 8.50 5.46
C VAL A 74 2.18 8.28 4.87
N GLY A 75 2.07 7.94 3.59
CA GLY A 75 0.81 7.58 2.95
C GLY A 75 0.14 6.39 3.63
N THR A 76 0.89 5.32 3.95
CA THR A 76 0.39 4.16 4.69
C THR A 76 -0.09 4.56 6.10
N LEU A 77 0.69 5.38 6.83
CA LEU A 77 0.29 5.88 8.15
C LEU A 77 -1.03 6.67 8.10
N ASN A 78 -1.21 7.52 7.09
CA ASN A 78 -2.45 8.27 6.90
C ASN A 78 -3.63 7.34 6.65
N LEU A 79 -3.45 6.32 5.82
CA LEU A 79 -4.49 5.35 5.52
C LEU A 79 -4.88 4.53 6.75
N LEU A 80 -3.92 4.07 7.57
CA LEU A 80 -4.18 3.34 8.82
C LEU A 80 -4.92 4.20 9.84
N LYS A 81 -4.61 5.52 9.96
CA LYS A 81 -5.37 6.44 10.80
C LYS A 81 -6.84 6.50 10.39
N VAL A 82 -7.09 6.62 9.08
CA VAL A 82 -8.46 6.66 8.55
C VAL A 82 -9.17 5.34 8.77
N CYS A 83 -8.51 4.20 8.56
CA CYS A 83 -9.07 2.87 8.84
C CYS A 83 -9.49 2.73 10.31
N LYS A 84 -8.66 3.18 11.24
CA LYS A 84 -8.98 3.16 12.67
C LYS A 84 -10.19 4.04 13.01
N GLU A 85 -10.23 5.26 12.49
CA GLU A 85 -11.31 6.22 12.72
C GLU A 85 -12.67 5.70 12.21
N LEU A 86 -12.67 4.95 11.11
CA LEU A 86 -13.88 4.45 10.46
C LEU A 86 -14.26 3.01 10.88
N GLY A 87 -13.45 2.35 11.71
CA GLY A 87 -13.71 0.98 12.13
C GLY A 87 -13.56 -0.05 11.02
N VAL A 88 -12.69 0.21 10.03
CA VAL A 88 -12.37 -0.77 8.98
C VAL A 88 -11.74 -2.00 9.64
N SER A 89 -12.24 -3.20 9.33
CA SER A 89 -11.81 -4.43 9.97
C SER A 89 -10.78 -5.24 9.17
N LYS A 90 -10.63 -4.97 7.87
CA LYS A 90 -9.74 -5.73 6.98
C LYS A 90 -8.83 -4.83 6.16
N PHE A 91 -7.54 -5.16 6.15
CA PHE A 91 -6.52 -4.39 5.44
C PHE A 91 -5.63 -5.32 4.62
N ILE A 92 -5.55 -5.11 3.32
CA ILE A 92 -4.66 -5.86 2.42
C ILE A 92 -3.57 -4.91 1.94
N PHE A 93 -2.31 -5.28 2.17
CA PHE A 93 -1.16 -4.48 1.79
C PHE A 93 -0.35 -5.13 0.67
N SER A 94 -0.14 -4.38 -0.39
CA SER A 94 0.77 -4.74 -1.48
C SER A 94 2.21 -4.46 -1.05
N SER A 95 2.88 -5.47 -0.51
CA SER A 95 4.31 -5.46 -0.28
C SER A 95 5.09 -5.99 -1.49
N SER A 96 6.35 -6.32 -1.32
CA SER A 96 7.24 -6.74 -2.41
C SER A 96 8.28 -7.72 -1.91
N ALA A 97 8.70 -8.65 -2.75
CA ALA A 97 9.85 -9.53 -2.50
C ALA A 97 11.17 -8.76 -2.28
N THR A 98 11.24 -7.49 -2.67
CA THR A 98 12.41 -6.63 -2.41
C THR A 98 12.70 -6.42 -0.91
N VAL A 99 11.76 -6.74 -0.03
CA VAL A 99 11.96 -6.71 1.43
C VAL A 99 12.97 -7.76 1.90
N TYR A 100 13.12 -8.84 1.16
CA TYR A 100 14.10 -9.90 1.49
C TYR A 100 15.54 -9.52 1.12
N GLY A 101 15.73 -8.57 0.17
CA GLY A 101 17.06 -8.20 -0.32
C GLY A 101 17.75 -9.34 -1.09
N VAL A 102 19.02 -9.62 -0.76
CA VAL A 102 19.77 -10.72 -1.36
C VAL A 102 19.42 -12.02 -0.63
N PRO A 103 18.85 -13.02 -1.33
CA PRO A 103 18.41 -14.24 -0.66
C PRO A 103 19.58 -15.06 -0.12
N SER A 104 19.43 -15.57 1.11
CA SER A 104 20.40 -16.48 1.73
C SER A 104 20.15 -17.96 1.39
N TYR A 105 18.95 -18.30 0.94
CA TYR A 105 18.56 -19.63 0.43
C TYR A 105 17.42 -19.51 -0.58
N LEU A 106 17.19 -20.58 -1.34
CA LEU A 106 16.14 -20.71 -2.35
C LEU A 106 15.42 -22.05 -2.19
N PRO A 107 14.09 -22.13 -2.46
CA PRO A 107 13.21 -21.00 -2.77
C PRO A 107 13.03 -20.07 -1.58
N ILE A 108 12.73 -18.79 -1.83
CA ILE A 108 12.38 -17.84 -0.77
C ILE A 108 10.98 -18.18 -0.23
N ASP A 109 10.85 -18.22 1.08
CA ASP A 109 9.59 -18.40 1.80
C ASP A 109 9.34 -17.23 2.78
N GLU A 110 8.22 -17.27 3.50
CA GLU A 110 7.84 -16.21 4.45
C GLU A 110 8.74 -16.13 5.68
N ASN A 111 9.53 -17.17 5.98
CA ASN A 111 10.47 -17.20 7.10
C ASN A 111 11.84 -16.60 6.74
N HIS A 112 12.04 -16.26 5.46
CA HIS A 112 13.28 -15.64 5.02
C HIS A 112 13.53 -14.31 5.72
N ILE A 113 14.78 -14.02 6.03
CA ILE A 113 15.18 -12.79 6.71
C ILE A 113 14.79 -11.55 5.90
N ILE A 114 14.17 -10.57 6.55
CA ILE A 114 13.87 -9.25 5.98
C ILE A 114 15.14 -8.40 6.05
N SER A 115 15.75 -8.16 4.88
CA SER A 115 17.01 -7.41 4.78
C SER A 115 17.06 -6.59 3.48
N PRO A 116 16.16 -5.60 3.31
CA PRO A 116 16.07 -4.80 2.09
C PRO A 116 17.36 -4.03 1.83
N VAL A 117 17.70 -3.86 0.54
CA VAL A 117 18.94 -3.17 0.12
C VAL A 117 18.67 -1.88 -0.67
N THR A 118 17.41 -1.52 -0.89
CA THR A 118 17.02 -0.32 -1.64
C THR A 118 16.01 0.52 -0.85
N PRO A 119 15.94 1.84 -1.08
CA PRO A 119 14.94 2.68 -0.42
C PRO A 119 13.50 2.21 -0.64
N TYR A 120 13.16 1.71 -1.83
CA TYR A 120 11.88 1.05 -2.08
C TYR A 120 11.65 -0.15 -1.17
N GLY A 121 12.59 -1.10 -1.13
CA GLY A 121 12.51 -2.27 -0.27
C GLY A 121 12.41 -1.90 1.22
N HIS A 122 13.22 -0.93 1.67
CA HIS A 122 13.14 -0.39 3.04
C HIS A 122 11.77 0.22 3.33
N SER A 123 11.22 1.03 2.42
CA SER A 123 9.89 1.64 2.62
C SER A 123 8.79 0.58 2.77
N LYS A 124 8.85 -0.50 1.98
CA LYS A 124 7.89 -1.61 2.09
C LYS A 124 8.06 -2.39 3.39
N ALA A 125 9.28 -2.72 3.80
CA ALA A 125 9.55 -3.39 5.07
C ALA A 125 9.10 -2.55 6.29
N MET A 126 9.33 -1.24 6.26
CA MET A 126 8.81 -0.31 7.28
C MET A 126 7.28 -0.35 7.34
N CYS A 127 6.60 -0.33 6.19
CA CYS A 127 5.15 -0.43 6.15
C CYS A 127 4.64 -1.76 6.74
N GLU A 128 5.28 -2.89 6.42
CA GLU A 128 4.94 -4.19 7.01
C GLU A 128 5.02 -4.15 8.55
N GLN A 129 6.12 -3.61 9.10
CA GLN A 129 6.29 -3.51 10.54
C GLN A 129 5.26 -2.57 11.19
N ILE A 130 4.98 -1.43 10.56
CA ILE A 130 3.96 -0.48 11.04
C ILE A 130 2.58 -1.13 11.05
N ILE A 131 2.21 -1.83 9.97
CA ILE A 131 0.92 -2.51 9.86
C ILE A 131 0.80 -3.61 10.92
N SER A 132 1.84 -4.44 11.09
CA SER A 132 1.84 -5.50 12.13
C SER A 132 1.62 -4.91 13.51
N ASN A 133 2.44 -3.93 13.93
CA ASN A 133 2.31 -3.29 15.23
C ASN A 133 0.94 -2.61 15.43
N PHE A 134 0.36 -2.09 14.34
CA PHE A 134 -0.95 -1.47 14.38
C PHE A 134 -2.06 -2.50 14.60
N CYS A 135 -1.98 -3.66 13.93
CA CYS A 135 -2.94 -4.76 14.10
C CYS A 135 -2.90 -5.34 15.51
N ASP A 136 -1.71 -5.44 16.14
CA ASP A 136 -1.57 -5.93 17.52
C ASP A 136 -2.32 -5.06 18.55
N THR A 137 -2.64 -3.82 18.20
CA THR A 137 -3.31 -2.84 19.07
C THR A 137 -4.71 -2.46 18.63
N THR A 138 -5.22 -3.09 17.57
CA THR A 138 -6.54 -2.80 16.99
C THR A 138 -7.27 -4.08 16.60
N ASN A 139 -8.54 -3.98 16.24
CA ASN A 139 -9.32 -5.11 15.71
C ASN A 139 -9.28 -5.16 14.17
N ILE A 140 -8.13 -4.83 13.58
CA ILE A 140 -7.94 -4.86 12.12
C ILE A 140 -7.10 -6.09 11.78
N ASP A 141 -7.64 -6.95 10.92
CA ASP A 141 -6.91 -8.07 10.34
C ASP A 141 -6.17 -7.58 9.08
N ALA A 142 -4.86 -7.78 9.01
CA ALA A 142 -4.08 -7.43 7.85
C ALA A 142 -3.51 -8.65 7.12
N PHE A 143 -3.52 -8.56 5.78
CA PHE A 143 -2.85 -9.49 4.89
C PHE A 143 -1.74 -8.74 4.15
N ILE A 144 -0.50 -9.19 4.31
CA ILE A 144 0.69 -8.61 3.67
C ILE A 144 1.10 -9.52 2.52
N LEU A 145 0.98 -9.02 1.28
CA LEU A 145 1.26 -9.78 0.07
C LEU A 145 2.60 -9.32 -0.52
N ARG A 146 3.63 -10.17 -0.43
CA ARG A 146 4.96 -9.90 -0.99
C ARG A 146 5.03 -10.38 -2.43
N TYR A 147 4.75 -9.49 -3.37
CA TYR A 147 4.75 -9.84 -4.79
C TYR A 147 6.17 -10.01 -5.33
N PHE A 148 6.36 -11.07 -6.13
CA PHE A 148 7.53 -11.29 -6.96
C PHE A 148 7.25 -10.75 -8.38
N ASN A 149 8.23 -10.11 -8.99
CA ASN A 149 8.14 -9.73 -10.40
C ASN A 149 8.43 -10.95 -11.28
N TYR A 150 7.57 -11.19 -12.25
CA TYR A 150 7.74 -12.18 -13.29
C TYR A 150 8.11 -11.47 -14.60
#